data_91f55e5f21ca1a855ad7fed8e5e64805
#
_entry.id   91f55e5f21ca1a855ad7fed8e5e64805
#
_cell.length_a   1.000
_cell.length_b   1.000
_cell.length_c   1.000
_cell.angle_alpha   90.00
_cell.angle_beta   90.00
_cell.angle_gamma   90.00
#
_symmetry.space_group_name_H-M   'P 1'
#
loop_
_entity.id
_entity.type
_entity.pdbx_description
1 polymer ?
#
loop_
_entity_poly.entity_id
_entity_poly.type
_entity_poly.pdbx_seq_one_letter_code
_entity_poly.pdbx_strand_id
1 'polypeptide(L)'
;MGPDDVLLVHAGSGAVGQAAVQFAVAWGATVIATASPSRHAQLRELGAIPVAYGDGLLERVRDAAPSDVTVVFDGAGTDEAIEVSLALVADRDRIGTIVRGPDAASFGIRAFSGGSPVPLTDEEQAWRAEALPKTIELLASGDFVIELGPELPLAEAARAHELVEAHVAGKIVLVP
;
A
#
# COMPACT_ATOMS: atom_id res chain seq x y z
N MET A 1 -7.84 12.57 -1.01
CA MET A 1 -7.89 11.63 -2.14
C MET A 1 -9.32 11.51 -2.63
N GLY A 2 -9.56 11.44 -3.94
CA GLY A 2 -10.88 11.42 -4.54
C GLY A 2 -10.86 11.02 -6.02
N PRO A 3 -11.98 11.19 -6.74
CA PRO A 3 -12.16 10.66 -8.10
C PRO A 3 -11.23 11.27 -9.16
N ASP A 4 -10.66 12.43 -8.89
CA ASP A 4 -9.71 13.07 -9.81
C ASP A 4 -8.26 12.61 -9.57
N ASP A 5 -8.02 11.78 -8.57
CA ASP A 5 -6.68 11.30 -8.24
C ASP A 5 -6.34 10.00 -8.98
N VAL A 6 -5.07 9.92 -9.41
CA VAL A 6 -4.42 8.67 -9.83
C VAL A 6 -3.36 8.34 -8.79
N LEU A 7 -3.60 7.26 -8.05
CA LEU A 7 -2.71 6.76 -7.00
C LEU A 7 -1.80 5.66 -7.54
N LEU A 8 -0.50 5.81 -7.34
CA LEU A 8 0.46 4.72 -7.49
C LEU A 8 0.75 4.08 -6.12
N VAL A 9 0.53 2.77 -6.01
CA VAL A 9 0.83 1.98 -4.82
C VAL A 9 2.00 1.06 -5.10
N HIS A 10 3.15 1.31 -4.48
CA HIS A 10 4.26 0.36 -4.50
C HIS A 10 4.05 -0.74 -3.45
N ALA A 11 4.38 -2.01 -3.81
CA ALA A 11 4.07 -3.22 -3.05
C ALA A 11 2.55 -3.43 -2.84
N GLY A 12 1.76 -3.21 -3.90
CA GLY A 12 0.29 -3.28 -3.85
C GLY A 12 -0.29 -4.62 -3.42
N SER A 13 0.42 -5.73 -3.63
CA SER A 13 -0.03 -7.07 -3.24
C SER A 13 0.24 -7.45 -1.78
N GLY A 14 0.99 -6.64 -1.03
CA GLY A 14 1.18 -6.84 0.40
C GLY A 14 -0.07 -6.43 1.20
N ALA A 15 -0.17 -6.85 2.47
CA ALA A 15 -1.36 -6.60 3.30
C ALA A 15 -1.75 -5.11 3.39
N VAL A 16 -0.76 -4.22 3.59
CA VAL A 16 -1.01 -2.77 3.65
C VAL A 16 -1.31 -2.21 2.26
N GLY A 17 -0.60 -2.69 1.22
CA GLY A 17 -0.85 -2.28 -0.17
C GLY A 17 -2.26 -2.63 -0.64
N GLN A 18 -2.74 -3.84 -0.36
CA GLN A 18 -4.12 -4.25 -0.67
C GLN A 18 -5.16 -3.38 0.05
N ALA A 19 -4.89 -3.00 1.30
CA ALA A 19 -5.77 -2.08 2.02
C ALA A 19 -5.78 -0.69 1.37
N ALA A 20 -4.61 -0.14 1.04
CA ALA A 20 -4.49 1.15 0.37
C ALA A 20 -5.22 1.17 -0.98
N VAL A 21 -5.09 0.09 -1.78
CA VAL A 21 -5.83 -0.08 -3.05
C VAL A 21 -7.33 0.01 -2.80
N GLN A 22 -7.88 -0.79 -1.89
CA GLN A 22 -9.33 -0.87 -1.66
C GLN A 22 -9.90 0.45 -1.13
N PHE A 23 -9.22 1.11 -0.19
CA PHE A 23 -9.67 2.42 0.28
C PHE A 23 -9.67 3.46 -0.85
N ALA A 24 -8.61 3.51 -1.66
CA ALA A 24 -8.52 4.47 -2.75
C ALA A 24 -9.59 4.24 -3.82
N VAL A 25 -9.85 2.98 -4.17
CA VAL A 25 -10.93 2.60 -5.09
C VAL A 25 -12.30 2.99 -4.51
N ALA A 26 -12.55 2.75 -3.22
CA ALA A 26 -13.78 3.14 -2.55
C ALA A 26 -14.00 4.66 -2.54
N TRP A 27 -12.92 5.45 -2.57
CA TRP A 27 -12.98 6.93 -2.69
C TRP A 27 -13.04 7.42 -4.13
N GLY A 28 -13.10 6.49 -5.10
CA GLY A 28 -13.26 6.79 -6.53
C GLY A 28 -11.95 7.09 -7.28
N ALA A 29 -10.78 6.97 -6.63
CA ALA A 29 -9.50 7.19 -7.29
C ALA A 29 -9.18 6.06 -8.28
N THR A 30 -8.45 6.39 -9.35
CA THR A 30 -7.80 5.37 -10.18
C THR A 30 -6.55 4.88 -9.46
N VAL A 31 -6.36 3.56 -9.37
CA VAL A 31 -5.23 2.98 -8.65
C VAL A 31 -4.36 2.15 -9.58
N ILE A 32 -3.07 2.48 -9.64
CA ILE A 32 -2.03 1.66 -10.27
C ILE A 32 -1.24 1.00 -9.14
N ALA A 33 -1.01 -0.31 -9.21
CA ALA A 33 -0.36 -1.03 -8.11
C ALA A 33 0.78 -1.91 -8.61
N THR A 34 1.97 -1.75 -8.03
CA THR A 34 3.12 -2.58 -8.39
C THR A 34 3.10 -3.90 -7.65
N ALA A 35 3.28 -4.99 -8.38
CA ALA A 35 3.39 -6.35 -7.84
C ALA A 35 4.11 -7.28 -8.82
N SER A 36 4.46 -8.49 -8.36
CA SER A 36 4.87 -9.58 -9.25
C SER A 36 3.71 -9.99 -10.18
N PRO A 37 3.99 -10.45 -11.42
CA PRO A 37 2.94 -10.85 -12.36
C PRO A 37 1.95 -11.89 -11.83
N SER A 38 2.39 -12.78 -10.94
CA SER A 38 1.54 -13.79 -10.28
C SER A 38 0.44 -13.18 -9.40
N ARG A 39 0.59 -11.93 -8.96
CA ARG A 39 -0.36 -11.21 -8.11
C ARG A 39 -1.29 -10.25 -8.89
N HIS A 40 -1.10 -10.12 -10.20
CA HIS A 40 -1.85 -9.16 -11.01
C HIS A 40 -3.35 -9.45 -11.07
N ALA A 41 -3.74 -10.74 -11.11
CA ALA A 41 -5.16 -11.11 -11.12
C ALA A 41 -5.89 -10.60 -9.87
N GLN A 42 -5.31 -10.84 -8.70
CA GLN A 42 -5.85 -10.38 -7.43
C GLN A 42 -5.97 -8.84 -7.37
N LEU A 43 -4.94 -8.12 -7.82
CA LEU A 43 -5.00 -6.66 -7.81
C LEU A 43 -6.11 -6.09 -8.71
N ARG A 44 -6.39 -6.77 -9.84
CA ARG A 44 -7.55 -6.39 -10.69
C ARG A 44 -8.88 -6.65 -9.99
N GLU A 45 -9.01 -7.74 -9.25
CA GLU A 45 -10.20 -8.02 -8.44
C GLU A 45 -10.44 -6.96 -7.37
N LEU A 46 -9.36 -6.37 -6.82
CA LEU A 46 -9.43 -5.25 -5.89
C LEU A 46 -9.66 -3.89 -6.58
N GLY A 47 -9.76 -3.85 -7.92
CA GLY A 47 -10.03 -2.64 -8.68
C GLY A 47 -8.78 -1.85 -9.11
N ALA A 48 -7.57 -2.38 -8.92
CA ALA A 48 -6.35 -1.71 -9.37
C ALA A 48 -5.91 -2.14 -10.78
N ILE A 49 -5.11 -1.29 -11.41
CA ILE A 49 -4.36 -1.58 -12.63
C ILE A 49 -2.98 -2.09 -12.21
N PRO A 50 -2.68 -3.39 -12.30
CA PRO A 50 -1.41 -3.92 -11.86
C PRO A 50 -0.30 -3.68 -12.88
N VAL A 51 0.90 -3.34 -12.40
CA VAL A 51 2.13 -3.26 -13.20
C VAL A 51 3.25 -4.04 -12.52
N ALA A 52 4.13 -4.65 -13.32
CA ALA A 52 5.31 -5.31 -12.78
C ALA A 52 6.36 -4.26 -12.35
N TYR A 53 7.01 -4.45 -11.20
CA TYR A 53 8.19 -3.70 -10.79
C TYR A 53 9.44 -4.17 -11.59
N GLY A 54 10.58 -3.51 -11.39
CA GLY A 54 11.84 -3.79 -12.10
C GLY A 54 12.04 -2.89 -13.32
N ASP A 55 13.12 -3.14 -14.05
CA ASP A 55 13.58 -2.30 -15.17
C ASP A 55 12.44 -1.81 -16.06
N GLY A 56 12.37 -0.49 -16.32
CA GLY A 56 11.31 0.15 -17.11
C GLY A 56 9.99 0.39 -16.37
N LEU A 57 10.00 0.35 -15.03
CA LEU A 57 8.79 0.60 -14.22
C LEU A 57 8.14 1.95 -14.54
N LEU A 58 8.93 3.01 -14.68
CA LEU A 58 8.43 4.36 -14.95
C LEU A 58 7.54 4.40 -16.20
N GLU A 59 8.01 3.80 -17.29
CA GLU A 59 7.28 3.74 -18.56
C GLU A 59 6.01 2.89 -18.42
N ARG A 60 6.10 1.73 -17.77
CA ARG A 60 4.91 0.90 -17.53
C ARG A 60 3.84 1.61 -16.70
N VAL A 61 4.23 2.41 -15.72
CA VAL A 61 3.26 3.21 -14.94
C VAL A 61 2.63 4.29 -15.83
N ARG A 62 3.43 5.00 -16.63
CA ARG A 62 2.92 6.03 -17.56
C ARG A 62 1.95 5.45 -18.59
N ASP A 63 2.30 4.29 -19.15
CA ASP A 63 1.45 3.61 -20.15
C ASP A 63 0.12 3.10 -19.54
N ALA A 64 0.14 2.73 -18.27
CA ALA A 64 -1.03 2.23 -17.54
C ALA A 64 -1.92 3.35 -17.00
N ALA A 65 -1.36 4.55 -16.80
CA ALA A 65 -2.05 5.67 -16.20
C ALA A 65 -2.98 6.37 -17.20
N PRO A 66 -4.27 6.58 -16.87
CA PRO A 66 -5.19 7.31 -17.76
C PRO A 66 -4.89 8.82 -17.81
N SER A 67 -4.19 9.33 -16.82
CA SER A 67 -3.70 10.70 -16.68
C SER A 67 -2.47 10.71 -15.77
N ASP A 68 -1.92 11.89 -15.47
CA ASP A 68 -0.76 12.00 -14.59
C ASP A 68 -1.03 11.39 -13.22
N VAL A 69 -0.04 10.66 -12.68
CA VAL A 69 -0.07 10.18 -11.30
C VAL A 69 -0.02 11.37 -10.35
N THR A 70 -0.99 11.45 -9.45
CA THR A 70 -1.14 12.60 -8.53
C THR A 70 -0.72 12.30 -7.10
N VAL A 71 -0.72 11.02 -6.71
CA VAL A 71 -0.38 10.57 -5.35
C VAL A 71 0.44 9.30 -5.43
N VAL A 72 1.39 9.13 -4.51
CA VAL A 72 2.12 7.86 -4.35
C VAL A 72 2.06 7.39 -2.91
N PHE A 73 1.77 6.10 -2.75
CA PHE A 73 1.97 5.35 -1.52
C PHE A 73 3.08 4.32 -1.72
N ASP A 74 4.19 4.49 -0.99
CA ASP A 74 5.31 3.57 -1.03
C ASP A 74 5.30 2.61 0.17
N GLY A 75 5.02 1.34 -0.12
CA GLY A 75 5.14 0.22 0.80
C GLY A 75 6.29 -0.73 0.44
N ALA A 76 7.08 -0.41 -0.62
CA ALA A 76 8.19 -1.23 -1.07
C ALA A 76 9.55 -0.78 -0.51
N GLY A 77 9.79 0.53 -0.45
CA GLY A 77 11.02 1.14 0.06
C GLY A 77 12.25 0.87 -0.80
N THR A 78 12.11 0.42 -2.05
CA THR A 78 13.24 0.23 -2.97
C THR A 78 13.67 1.57 -3.58
N ASP A 79 14.94 1.69 -3.97
CA ASP A 79 15.42 2.89 -4.65
C ASP A 79 14.64 3.14 -5.95
N GLU A 80 14.35 2.09 -6.72
CA GLU A 80 13.49 2.18 -7.91
C GLU A 80 12.11 2.80 -7.60
N ALA A 81 11.45 2.34 -6.52
CA ALA A 81 10.14 2.84 -6.14
C ALA A 81 10.21 4.34 -5.80
N ILE A 82 11.23 4.76 -5.06
CA ILE A 82 11.43 6.19 -4.73
C ILE A 82 11.74 7.01 -5.99
N GLU A 83 12.67 6.56 -6.84
CA GLU A 83 13.04 7.26 -8.08
C GLU A 83 11.83 7.44 -9.01
N VAL A 84 11.03 6.40 -9.22
CA VAL A 84 9.80 6.45 -10.01
C VAL A 84 8.78 7.39 -9.40
N SER A 85 8.59 7.34 -8.08
CA SER A 85 7.69 8.25 -7.36
C SER A 85 8.08 9.71 -7.57
N LEU A 86 9.37 10.02 -7.40
CA LEU A 86 9.92 11.36 -7.57
C LEU A 86 9.85 11.87 -9.02
N ALA A 87 9.92 10.96 -10.01
CA ALA A 87 9.81 11.30 -11.43
C ALA A 87 8.36 11.55 -11.88
N LEU A 88 7.38 10.95 -11.19
CA LEU A 88 5.96 11.05 -11.54
C LEU A 88 5.25 12.20 -10.83
N VAL A 89 5.55 12.45 -9.55
CA VAL A 89 4.81 13.41 -8.72
C VAL A 89 5.73 14.53 -8.27
N ALA A 90 5.49 15.74 -8.77
CA ALA A 90 6.29 16.92 -8.44
C ALA A 90 6.03 17.44 -7.03
N ASP A 91 4.78 17.37 -6.57
CA ASP A 91 4.40 17.75 -5.21
C ASP A 91 4.80 16.62 -4.23
N ARG A 92 5.87 16.87 -3.49
CA ARG A 92 6.46 15.89 -2.55
C ARG A 92 5.57 15.59 -1.36
N ASP A 93 4.67 16.49 -0.98
CA ASP A 93 3.70 16.26 0.08
C ASP A 93 2.64 15.21 -0.30
N ARG A 94 2.55 14.88 -1.59
CA ARG A 94 1.67 13.83 -2.12
C ARG A 94 2.38 12.48 -2.31
N ILE A 95 3.61 12.36 -1.85
CA ILE A 95 4.37 11.09 -1.82
C ILE A 95 4.56 10.67 -0.36
N GLY A 96 4.02 9.52 0.00
CA GLY A 96 4.15 8.96 1.35
C GLY A 96 4.81 7.60 1.36
N THR A 97 5.77 7.37 2.27
CA THR A 97 6.39 6.07 2.49
C THR A 97 6.12 5.54 3.90
N ILE A 98 5.96 4.22 4.02
CA ILE A 98 5.90 3.53 5.32
C ILE A 98 7.17 2.73 5.60
N VAL A 99 8.16 2.78 4.70
CA VAL A 99 9.40 1.98 4.77
C VAL A 99 10.64 2.85 4.92
N ARG A 100 10.74 3.94 4.15
CA ARG A 100 11.94 4.80 4.06
C ARG A 100 11.92 5.94 5.10
N GLY A 101 11.39 5.69 6.31
CA GLY A 101 11.31 6.70 7.37
C GLY A 101 12.61 7.46 7.65
N PRO A 102 13.77 6.77 7.79
CA PRO A 102 15.05 7.42 8.13
C PRO A 102 15.56 8.43 7.09
N ASP A 103 15.28 8.22 5.83
CA ASP A 103 15.79 9.04 4.71
C ASP A 103 14.71 9.78 3.92
N ALA A 104 13.44 9.64 4.28
CA ALA A 104 12.31 10.32 3.64
C ALA A 104 12.50 11.84 3.55
N ALA A 105 13.04 12.45 4.61
CA ALA A 105 13.32 13.88 4.64
C ALA A 105 14.34 14.32 3.59
N SER A 106 15.31 13.47 3.22
CA SER A 106 16.30 13.78 2.17
C SER A 106 15.67 13.81 0.77
N PHE A 107 14.57 13.10 0.57
CA PHE A 107 13.76 13.11 -0.65
C PHE A 107 12.67 14.20 -0.61
N GLY A 108 12.46 14.83 0.54
CA GLY A 108 11.39 15.79 0.76
C GLY A 108 9.99 15.18 0.80
N ILE A 109 9.87 13.86 1.03
CA ILE A 109 8.60 13.12 1.06
C ILE A 109 8.12 12.87 2.48
N ARG A 110 6.85 12.52 2.62
CA ARG A 110 6.24 12.21 3.93
C ARG A 110 6.55 10.79 4.36
N ALA A 111 6.87 10.61 5.64
CA ALA A 111 7.05 9.29 6.25
C ALA A 111 5.97 9.04 7.30
N PHE A 112 5.43 7.83 7.29
CA PHE A 112 4.44 7.39 8.26
C PHE A 112 4.94 6.12 8.96
N SER A 113 4.97 6.13 10.28
CA SER A 113 5.34 4.94 11.06
C SER A 113 4.55 4.86 12.37
N GLY A 114 4.27 3.64 12.81
CA GLY A 114 3.59 3.40 14.07
C GLY A 114 4.43 3.69 15.31
N GLY A 115 5.75 3.87 15.16
CA GLY A 115 6.71 4.08 16.23
C GLY A 115 7.44 5.42 16.17
N SER A 116 6.89 6.41 15.45
CA SER A 116 7.50 7.74 15.38
C SER A 116 7.61 8.38 16.75
N PRO A 117 8.79 8.94 17.13
CA PRO A 117 8.94 9.71 18.35
C PRO A 117 8.25 11.08 18.26
N VAL A 118 7.88 11.52 17.06
CA VAL A 118 7.14 12.77 16.84
C VAL A 118 5.67 12.51 17.10
N PRO A 119 5.01 13.27 18.00
CA PRO A 119 3.58 13.14 18.23
C PRO A 119 2.78 13.41 16.95
N LEU A 120 1.70 12.67 16.77
CA LEU A 120 0.76 12.92 15.71
C LEU A 120 0.07 14.28 15.93
N THR A 121 -0.20 14.99 14.85
CA THR A 121 -1.08 16.15 14.86
C THR A 121 -2.52 15.76 15.22
N ASP A 122 -3.36 16.70 15.63
CA ASP A 122 -4.77 16.44 15.94
C ASP A 122 -5.51 15.86 14.72
N GLU A 123 -5.16 16.31 13.51
CA GLU A 123 -5.72 15.81 12.26
C GLU A 123 -5.30 14.35 12.00
N GLU A 124 -4.03 14.02 12.18
CA GLU A 124 -3.53 12.64 12.03
C GLU A 124 -4.13 11.70 13.08
N GLN A 125 -4.37 12.21 14.30
CA GLN A 125 -5.06 11.46 15.34
C GLN A 125 -6.52 11.20 14.94
N ALA A 126 -7.22 12.17 14.36
CA ALA A 126 -8.57 12.01 13.86
C ALA A 126 -8.64 10.95 12.76
N TRP A 127 -7.76 11.02 11.74
CA TRP A 127 -7.68 9.99 10.70
C TRP A 127 -7.44 8.58 11.26
N ARG A 128 -6.57 8.48 12.26
CA ARG A 128 -6.28 7.21 12.93
C ARG A 128 -7.48 6.67 13.68
N ALA A 129 -8.25 7.55 14.32
CA ALA A 129 -9.49 7.18 15.04
C ALA A 129 -10.58 6.69 14.09
N GLU A 130 -10.67 7.26 12.88
CA GLU A 130 -11.63 6.84 11.85
C GLU A 130 -11.28 5.51 11.17
N ALA A 131 -10.01 5.15 11.11
CA ALA A 131 -9.54 4.01 10.31
C ALA A 131 -10.21 2.69 10.70
N LEU A 132 -10.30 2.38 12.00
CA LEU A 132 -10.85 1.11 12.45
C LEU A 132 -12.37 1.02 12.26
N PRO A 133 -13.21 1.99 12.70
CA PRO A 133 -14.64 1.98 12.44
C PRO A 133 -14.96 1.86 10.95
N LYS A 134 -14.25 2.61 10.11
CA LYS A 134 -14.46 2.59 8.65
C LYS A 134 -14.11 1.24 8.03
N THR A 135 -13.00 0.63 8.46
CA THR A 135 -12.62 -0.70 7.99
C THR A 135 -13.65 -1.75 8.39
N ILE A 136 -14.19 -1.69 9.62
CA ILE A 136 -15.22 -2.63 10.09
C ILE A 136 -16.50 -2.47 9.27
N GLU A 137 -16.93 -1.23 9.00
CA GLU A 137 -18.10 -0.94 8.15
C GLU A 137 -17.94 -1.58 6.76
N LEU A 138 -16.82 -1.36 6.09
CA LEU A 138 -16.53 -1.89 4.77
C LEU A 138 -16.40 -3.42 4.75
N LEU A 139 -15.82 -4.02 5.80
CA LEU A 139 -15.79 -5.47 5.96
C LEU A 139 -17.21 -6.05 6.11
N ALA A 140 -18.06 -5.39 6.88
CA ALA A 140 -19.43 -5.85 7.12
C ALA A 140 -20.32 -5.73 5.87
N SER A 141 -20.08 -4.73 5.01
CA SER A 141 -20.79 -4.58 3.73
C SER A 141 -20.24 -5.48 2.62
N GLY A 142 -19.05 -6.06 2.78
CA GLY A 142 -18.35 -6.84 1.75
C GLY A 142 -17.56 -6.00 0.74
N ASP A 143 -17.46 -4.70 0.97
CA ASP A 143 -16.73 -3.76 0.11
C ASP A 143 -15.23 -3.70 0.43
N PHE A 144 -14.78 -4.46 1.44
CA PHE A 144 -13.38 -4.62 1.79
C PHE A 144 -13.12 -6.09 2.13
N VAL A 145 -12.04 -6.63 1.58
CA VAL A 145 -11.64 -8.02 1.80
C VAL A 145 -10.24 -8.10 2.40
N ILE A 146 -10.03 -9.10 3.26
CA ILE A 146 -8.71 -9.42 3.80
C ILE A 146 -8.31 -10.78 3.23
N GLU A 147 -7.19 -10.84 2.54
CA GLU A 147 -6.60 -12.09 2.11
C GLU A 147 -6.03 -12.82 3.34
N LEU A 148 -6.72 -13.86 3.77
CA LEU A 148 -6.27 -14.72 4.87
C LEU A 148 -5.35 -15.81 4.32
N GLY A 149 -4.23 -16.02 5.01
CA GLY A 149 -3.29 -17.10 4.80
C GLY A 149 -3.51 -18.24 5.81
N PRO A 150 -2.47 -19.02 6.08
CA PRO A 150 -2.54 -20.10 7.08
C PRO A 150 -2.91 -19.59 8.47
N GLU A 151 -3.73 -20.38 9.17
CA GLU A 151 -3.97 -20.25 10.60
C GLU A 151 -3.08 -21.22 11.35
N LEU A 152 -2.35 -20.76 12.35
CA LEU A 152 -1.41 -21.54 13.13
C LEU A 152 -1.65 -21.33 14.63
N PRO A 153 -1.39 -22.35 15.48
CA PRO A 153 -1.34 -22.17 16.92
C PRO A 153 -0.34 -21.07 17.31
N LEU A 154 -0.63 -20.29 18.35
CA LEU A 154 0.29 -19.28 18.87
C LEU A 154 1.67 -19.85 19.21
N ALA A 155 1.72 -21.12 19.68
CA ALA A 155 2.96 -21.82 19.96
C ALA A 155 3.86 -22.02 18.72
N GLU A 156 3.30 -21.92 17.51
CA GLU A 156 4.02 -22.03 16.23
C GLU A 156 4.41 -20.66 15.64
N ALA A 157 4.52 -19.62 16.44
CA ALA A 157 4.86 -18.28 15.97
C ALA A 157 6.19 -18.24 15.16
N ALA A 158 7.19 -19.06 15.54
CA ALA A 158 8.44 -19.21 14.77
C ALA A 158 8.15 -19.70 13.33
N ARG A 159 7.26 -20.66 13.20
CA ARG A 159 6.82 -21.19 11.89
C ARG A 159 6.09 -20.12 11.07
N ALA A 160 5.29 -19.29 11.71
CA ALA A 160 4.63 -18.15 11.05
C ALA A 160 5.65 -17.18 10.45
N HIS A 161 6.73 -16.86 11.17
CA HIS A 161 7.81 -16.04 10.65
C HIS A 161 8.49 -16.66 9.41
N GLU A 162 8.80 -17.94 9.46
CA GLU A 162 9.36 -18.68 8.30
C GLU A 162 8.46 -18.57 7.06
N LEU A 163 7.14 -18.68 7.24
CA LEU A 163 6.18 -18.55 6.15
C LEU A 163 6.10 -17.12 5.60
N VAL A 164 6.21 -16.11 6.45
CA VAL A 164 6.32 -14.70 6.02
C VAL A 164 7.58 -14.49 5.18
N GLU A 165 8.72 -14.99 5.62
CA GLU A 165 9.99 -14.91 4.90
C GLU A 165 9.95 -15.67 3.57
N ALA A 166 9.20 -16.77 3.52
CA ALA A 166 8.94 -17.54 2.29
C ALA A 166 7.88 -16.87 1.37
N HIS A 167 7.40 -15.67 1.70
CA HIS A 167 6.40 -14.92 0.95
C HIS A 167 5.09 -15.69 0.71
N VAL A 168 4.66 -16.50 1.67
CA VAL A 168 3.35 -17.17 1.59
C VAL A 168 2.26 -16.11 1.53
N ALA A 169 1.32 -16.28 0.59
CA ALA A 169 0.25 -15.32 0.36
C ALA A 169 -0.74 -15.27 1.53
N GLY A 170 -1.29 -14.08 1.76
CA GLY A 170 -2.31 -13.81 2.77
C GLY A 170 -1.75 -13.50 4.16
N LYS A 171 -2.64 -13.02 5.01
CA LYS A 171 -2.33 -12.67 6.41
C LYS A 171 -2.29 -13.96 7.24
N ILE A 172 -1.13 -14.30 7.79
CA ILE A 172 -1.00 -15.43 8.71
C ILE A 172 -1.65 -15.05 10.04
N VAL A 173 -2.54 -15.88 10.53
CA VAL A 173 -3.26 -15.70 11.79
C VAL A 173 -2.72 -16.67 12.83
N LEU A 174 -2.39 -16.16 14.02
CA LEU A 174 -2.03 -16.98 15.18
C LEU A 174 -3.23 -17.06 16.12
N VAL A 175 -3.60 -18.27 16.47
CA VAL A 175 -4.70 -18.54 17.40
C VAL A 175 -4.17 -19.10 18.72
N PRO A 176 -4.79 -18.73 19.87
CA PRO A 176 -4.40 -19.24 21.20
C PRO A 176 -4.48 -20.73 21.34
#